data_1a56f1260b78ffe2b68be43059a3dcb4
#
_entry.id   1a56f1260b78ffe2b68be43059a3dcb4
#
_cell.length_a   1.000
_cell.length_b   1.000
_cell.length_c   1.000
_cell.angle_alpha   90.00
_cell.angle_beta   90.00
_cell.angle_gamma   90.00
#
_symmetry.space_group_name_H-M   'P 1'
#
loop_
_entity.id
_entity.type
_entity.pdbx_description
1 polymer ?
#
loop_
_entity_poly.entity_id
_entity_poly.type
_entity_poly.pdbx_seq_one_letter_code
_entity_poly.pdbx_strand_id
1 'polypeptide(L)'
;MVTLAILHGVIAVALLGAMTHQVLAILSPARSTGSFFGRFRGVRSTVFVDAIVALYAVTAILGAVIYFHFGIGIKPALENARQWQLLGLFDIKEHFAVIGGALLPAYWLCWRDSEGGKLHTSRTVLTVILAVIVWWNFLVGHVLNNILGLG
;
A
#
# COMPACT_ATOMS: atom_id res chain seq x y z
N MET A 1 -7.58 -18.49 -9.38
CA MET A 1 -7.57 -17.00 -9.37
C MET A 1 -8.21 -16.43 -8.11
N VAL A 2 -9.39 -16.87 -7.69
CA VAL A 2 -10.10 -16.36 -6.49
C VAL A 2 -9.23 -16.42 -5.23
N THR A 3 -8.60 -17.57 -4.95
CA THR A 3 -7.70 -17.73 -3.78
C THR A 3 -6.54 -16.73 -3.80
N LEU A 4 -5.96 -16.48 -4.98
CA LEU A 4 -4.86 -15.52 -5.13
C LEU A 4 -5.34 -14.07 -4.87
N ALA A 5 -6.52 -13.73 -5.37
CA ALA A 5 -7.13 -12.42 -5.13
C ALA A 5 -7.46 -12.22 -3.64
N ILE A 6 -7.98 -13.23 -2.96
CA ILE A 6 -8.24 -13.21 -1.52
C ILE A 6 -6.94 -13.01 -0.74
N LEU A 7 -5.90 -13.79 -1.06
CA LEU A 7 -4.60 -13.68 -0.41
C LEU A 7 -3.98 -12.30 -0.60
N HIS A 8 -4.00 -11.79 -1.84
CA HIS A 8 -3.56 -10.43 -2.16
C HIS A 8 -4.32 -9.39 -1.33
N GLY A 9 -5.64 -9.52 -1.24
CA GLY A 9 -6.49 -8.61 -0.47
C GLY A 9 -6.17 -8.62 1.03
N VAL A 10 -5.98 -9.81 1.63
CA VAL A 10 -5.64 -9.94 3.06
C VAL A 10 -4.28 -9.29 3.35
N ILE A 11 -3.27 -9.53 2.50
CA ILE A 11 -1.94 -8.92 2.66
C ILE A 11 -2.01 -7.42 2.44
N ALA A 12 -2.81 -6.94 1.47
CA ALA A 12 -3.03 -5.52 1.25
C ALA A 12 -3.68 -4.82 2.45
N VAL A 13 -4.62 -5.47 3.16
CA VAL A 13 -5.21 -4.95 4.41
C VAL A 13 -4.16 -4.85 5.51
N ALA A 14 -3.29 -5.85 5.65
CA ALA A 14 -2.20 -5.82 6.62
C ALA A 14 -1.22 -4.67 6.32
N LEU A 15 -0.84 -4.48 5.05
CA LEU A 15 -0.02 -3.36 4.59
C LEU A 15 -0.68 -2.01 4.89
N LEU A 16 -1.97 -1.87 4.57
CA LEU A 16 -2.76 -0.67 4.81
C LEU A 16 -2.76 -0.31 6.30
N GLY A 17 -3.00 -1.30 7.17
CA GLY A 17 -2.99 -1.13 8.63
C GLY A 17 -1.62 -0.68 9.15
N ALA A 18 -0.55 -1.36 8.73
CA ALA A 18 0.82 -1.02 9.14
C ALA A 18 1.22 0.40 8.68
N MET A 19 0.88 0.76 7.44
CA MET A 19 1.18 2.07 6.87
C MET A 19 0.39 3.19 7.55
N THR A 20 -0.90 2.97 7.80
CA THR A 20 -1.76 3.92 8.53
C THR A 20 -1.25 4.13 9.96
N HIS A 21 -0.88 3.06 10.67
CA HIS A 21 -0.28 3.17 11.99
C HIS A 21 0.97 4.04 11.96
N GLN A 22 1.84 3.85 10.97
CA GLN A 22 3.10 4.58 10.89
C GLN A 22 2.90 6.07 10.61
N VAL A 23 1.95 6.43 9.73
CA VAL A 23 1.57 7.83 9.49
C VAL A 23 1.03 8.47 10.78
N LEU A 24 0.13 7.78 11.47
CA LEU A 24 -0.42 8.28 12.74
C LEU A 24 0.67 8.48 13.79
N ALA A 25 1.65 7.57 13.88
CA ALA A 25 2.77 7.68 14.80
C ALA A 25 3.66 8.90 14.52
N ILE A 26 3.82 9.29 13.25
CA ILE A 26 4.60 10.47 12.86
C ILE A 26 3.82 11.76 13.10
N LEU A 27 2.58 11.81 12.61
CA LEU A 27 1.77 13.03 12.62
C LEU A 27 1.19 13.35 14.00
N SER A 28 1.01 12.34 14.83
CA SER A 28 0.42 12.48 16.16
C SER A 28 1.12 11.55 17.14
N PRO A 29 2.35 11.89 17.55
CA PRO A 29 3.10 11.06 18.50
C PRO A 29 2.32 10.89 19.81
N ALA A 30 2.25 9.64 20.28
CA ALA A 30 1.50 9.30 21.47
C ALA A 30 2.17 9.93 22.70
N ARG A 31 1.42 10.76 23.43
CA ARG A 31 1.71 11.04 24.82
C ARG A 31 1.34 9.78 25.60
N SER A 32 2.23 9.31 26.48
CA SER A 32 2.00 8.08 27.26
C SER A 32 0.74 8.24 28.13
N THR A 33 -0.35 7.71 27.63
CA THR A 33 -1.58 7.56 28.39
C THR A 33 -1.75 6.07 28.68
N GLY A 34 -2.09 5.69 29.92
CA GLY A 34 -2.28 4.29 30.31
C GLY A 34 -3.43 3.58 29.58
N SER A 35 -4.07 4.25 28.61
CA SER A 35 -5.16 3.70 27.83
C SER A 35 -4.68 2.67 26.79
N PHE A 36 -5.55 1.75 26.39
CA PHE A 36 -5.29 0.78 25.33
C PHE A 36 -4.82 1.48 24.02
N PHE A 37 -5.48 2.55 23.62
CA PHE A 37 -5.11 3.36 22.45
C PHE A 37 -3.75 4.02 22.61
N GLY A 38 -3.41 4.49 23.81
CA GLY A 38 -2.09 5.05 24.10
C GLY A 38 -0.98 4.01 23.95
N ARG A 39 -1.23 2.77 24.42
CA ARG A 39 -0.27 1.66 24.28
C ARG A 39 -0.12 1.21 22.82
N PHE A 40 -1.21 1.10 22.08
CA PHE A 40 -1.19 0.76 20.64
C PHE A 40 -0.40 1.79 19.83
N ARG A 41 -0.62 3.08 20.08
CA ARG A 41 0.12 4.18 19.46
C ARG A 41 1.58 4.31 19.93
N GLY A 42 1.88 3.79 21.11
CA GLY A 42 3.22 3.78 21.70
C GLY A 42 4.17 2.72 21.10
N VAL A 43 3.69 1.83 20.22
CA VAL A 43 4.54 0.88 19.52
C VAL A 43 5.50 1.67 18.62
N ARG A 44 6.80 1.38 18.76
CA ARG A 44 7.83 2.07 17.98
C ARG A 44 7.60 1.87 16.49
N SER A 45 7.41 2.96 15.77
CA SER A 45 7.17 2.97 14.33
C SER A 45 8.29 2.32 13.52
N THR A 46 9.52 2.28 14.05
CA THR A 46 10.65 1.58 13.41
C THR A 46 10.44 0.08 13.27
N VAL A 47 9.63 -0.54 14.12
CA VAL A 47 9.31 -1.98 14.04
C VAL A 47 8.52 -2.32 12.79
N PHE A 48 7.71 -1.37 12.31
CA PHE A 48 6.86 -1.59 11.13
C PHE A 48 7.58 -1.38 9.80
N VAL A 49 8.78 -0.80 9.78
CA VAL A 49 9.49 -0.46 8.53
C VAL A 49 9.75 -1.69 7.67
N ASP A 50 10.37 -2.71 8.25
CA ASP A 50 10.70 -3.94 7.53
C ASP A 50 9.43 -4.71 7.14
N ALA A 51 8.42 -4.71 8.01
CA ALA A 51 7.13 -5.31 7.72
C ALA A 51 6.43 -4.62 6.54
N ILE A 52 6.44 -3.28 6.49
CA ILE A 52 5.85 -2.52 5.38
C ILE A 52 6.57 -2.83 4.08
N VAL A 53 7.90 -2.84 4.07
CA VAL A 53 8.69 -3.17 2.87
C VAL A 53 8.37 -4.59 2.39
N ALA A 54 8.36 -5.56 3.30
CA ALA A 54 8.05 -6.96 2.97
C ALA A 54 6.60 -7.12 2.47
N LEU A 55 5.63 -6.55 3.19
CA LEU A 55 4.21 -6.61 2.80
C LEU A 55 3.97 -5.94 1.46
N TYR A 56 4.62 -4.79 1.21
CA TYR A 56 4.51 -4.10 -0.08
C TYR A 56 5.06 -4.97 -1.21
N ALA A 57 6.26 -5.53 -1.05
CA ALA A 57 6.87 -6.38 -2.05
C ALA A 57 6.00 -7.61 -2.36
N VAL A 58 5.49 -8.30 -1.33
CA VAL A 58 4.61 -9.46 -1.51
C VAL A 58 3.30 -9.06 -2.18
N THR A 59 2.68 -7.94 -1.76
CA THR A 59 1.45 -7.43 -2.37
C THR A 59 1.68 -7.10 -3.86
N ALA A 60 2.80 -6.46 -4.19
CA ALA A 60 3.15 -6.11 -5.57
C ALA A 60 3.39 -7.36 -6.43
N ILE A 61 4.09 -8.38 -5.92
CA ILE A 61 4.32 -9.65 -6.64
C ILE A 61 2.99 -10.36 -6.92
N LEU A 62 2.13 -10.49 -5.91
CA LEU A 62 0.81 -11.10 -6.08
C LEU A 62 -0.05 -10.29 -7.06
N GLY A 63 0.00 -8.96 -6.96
CA GLY A 63 -0.67 -8.04 -7.89
C GLY A 63 -0.20 -8.22 -9.33
N ALA A 64 1.11 -8.38 -9.56
CA ALA A 64 1.68 -8.60 -10.89
C ALA A 64 1.18 -9.93 -11.51
N VAL A 65 1.06 -10.99 -10.71
CA VAL A 65 0.49 -12.26 -11.18
C VAL A 65 -0.99 -12.11 -11.54
N ILE A 66 -1.76 -11.39 -10.72
CA ILE A 66 -3.17 -11.08 -11.00
C ILE A 66 -3.29 -10.21 -12.26
N TYR A 67 -2.41 -9.22 -12.40
CA TYR A 67 -2.37 -8.33 -13.58
C TYR A 67 -2.15 -9.09 -14.88
N PHE A 68 -1.25 -10.07 -14.88
CA PHE A 68 -1.02 -10.92 -16.05
C PHE A 68 -2.31 -11.62 -16.51
N HIS A 69 -3.06 -12.19 -15.58
CA HIS A 69 -4.34 -12.84 -15.89
C HIS A 69 -5.42 -11.83 -16.32
N PHE A 70 -5.45 -10.65 -15.69
CA PHE A 70 -6.32 -9.55 -16.11
C PHE A 70 -6.04 -9.15 -17.56
N GLY A 71 -4.77 -8.99 -17.94
CA GLY A 71 -4.35 -8.60 -19.28
C GLY A 71 -4.79 -9.56 -20.38
N ILE A 72 -4.83 -10.87 -20.09
CA ILE A 72 -5.22 -11.89 -21.07
C ILE A 72 -6.75 -12.08 -21.13
N GLY A 73 -7.42 -12.07 -19.99
CA GLY A 73 -8.84 -12.45 -19.91
C GLY A 73 -9.80 -11.26 -19.87
N ILE A 74 -9.57 -10.32 -18.97
CA ILE A 74 -10.54 -9.26 -18.64
C ILE A 74 -10.33 -8.01 -19.49
N LYS A 75 -9.09 -7.60 -19.70
CA LYS A 75 -8.78 -6.38 -20.47
C LYS A 75 -9.38 -6.39 -21.87
N PRO A 76 -9.26 -7.44 -22.70
CA PRO A 76 -9.88 -7.49 -24.02
C PRO A 76 -11.41 -7.40 -23.98
N ALA A 77 -12.03 -8.00 -22.96
CA ALA A 77 -13.49 -7.90 -22.79
C ALA A 77 -13.94 -6.47 -22.48
N LEU A 78 -13.19 -5.76 -21.63
CA LEU A 78 -13.46 -4.36 -21.31
C LEU A 78 -13.21 -3.44 -22.51
N GLU A 79 -12.19 -3.68 -23.31
CA GLU A 79 -11.90 -2.96 -24.55
C GLU A 79 -13.05 -3.13 -25.56
N ASN A 80 -13.52 -4.35 -25.78
CA ASN A 80 -14.65 -4.64 -26.64
C ASN A 80 -15.95 -3.99 -26.13
N ALA A 81 -16.15 -3.93 -24.82
CA ALA A 81 -17.27 -3.25 -24.19
C ALA A 81 -17.08 -1.73 -24.08
N ARG A 82 -15.97 -1.16 -24.59
CA ARG A 82 -15.60 0.26 -24.55
C ARG A 82 -15.59 0.86 -23.14
N GLN A 83 -15.20 0.07 -22.14
CA GLN A 83 -15.11 0.48 -20.73
C GLN A 83 -13.77 1.19 -20.45
N TRP A 84 -13.46 2.25 -21.18
CA TRP A 84 -12.18 2.95 -21.14
C TRP A 84 -11.87 3.56 -19.77
N GLN A 85 -12.90 3.97 -19.02
CA GLN A 85 -12.74 4.55 -17.69
C GLN A 85 -12.21 3.51 -16.69
N LEU A 86 -12.73 2.29 -16.73
CA LEU A 86 -12.28 1.20 -15.87
C LEU A 86 -10.85 0.79 -16.21
N LEU A 87 -10.51 0.72 -17.49
CA LEU A 87 -9.16 0.44 -17.96
C LEU A 87 -8.17 1.52 -17.49
N GLY A 88 -8.53 2.80 -17.70
CA GLY A 88 -7.69 3.91 -17.26
C GLY A 88 -7.49 3.95 -15.75
N LEU A 89 -8.54 3.66 -14.98
CA LEU A 89 -8.44 3.60 -13.53
C LEU A 89 -7.51 2.45 -13.07
N PHE A 90 -7.59 1.32 -13.75
CA PHE A 90 -6.71 0.18 -13.50
C PHE A 90 -5.25 0.52 -13.82
N ASP A 91 -5.00 1.11 -14.98
CA ASP A 91 -3.64 1.50 -15.41
C ASP A 91 -3.02 2.53 -14.45
N ILE A 92 -3.78 3.54 -14.03
CA ILE A 92 -3.32 4.53 -13.03
C ILE A 92 -2.95 3.84 -11.72
N LYS A 93 -3.77 2.90 -11.25
CA LYS A 93 -3.49 2.12 -10.04
C LYS A 93 -2.15 1.39 -10.14
N GLU A 94 -1.89 0.72 -11.27
CA GLU A 94 -0.63 -0.01 -11.48
C GLU A 94 0.59 0.93 -11.51
N HIS A 95 0.47 2.09 -12.15
CA HIS A 95 1.54 3.10 -12.14
C HIS A 95 1.86 3.57 -10.73
N PHE A 96 0.86 3.86 -9.91
CA PHE A 96 1.07 4.22 -8.50
C PHE A 96 1.75 3.10 -7.71
N ALA A 97 1.40 1.83 -7.96
CA ALA A 97 2.05 0.69 -7.33
C ALA A 97 3.55 0.63 -7.67
N VAL A 98 3.90 0.84 -8.94
CA VAL A 98 5.31 0.87 -9.38
C VAL A 98 6.08 2.03 -8.76
N ILE A 99 5.50 3.24 -8.75
CA ILE A 99 6.10 4.41 -8.12
C ILE A 99 6.35 4.15 -6.62
N GLY A 100 5.36 3.61 -5.92
CA GLY A 100 5.51 3.26 -4.50
C GLY A 100 6.62 2.23 -4.28
N GLY A 101 6.70 1.21 -5.12
CA GLY A 101 7.78 0.22 -5.09
C GLY A 101 9.17 0.84 -5.27
N ALA A 102 9.30 1.78 -6.20
CA ALA A 102 10.55 2.51 -6.43
C ALA A 102 10.97 3.40 -5.25
N LEU A 103 10.04 3.86 -4.44
CA LEU A 103 10.31 4.68 -3.25
C LEU A 103 10.73 3.86 -2.02
N LEU A 104 10.48 2.54 -1.99
CA LEU A 104 10.76 1.71 -0.81
C LEU A 104 12.23 1.73 -0.36
N PRO A 105 13.25 1.69 -1.21
CA PRO A 105 14.64 1.75 -0.76
C PRO A 105 14.95 3.07 -0.03
N ALA A 106 14.49 4.20 -0.58
CA ALA A 106 14.69 5.50 0.05
C ALA A 106 13.93 5.60 1.39
N TYR A 107 12.68 5.11 1.42
CA TYR A 107 11.88 5.02 2.64
C TYR A 107 12.60 4.20 3.72
N TRP A 108 13.07 3.00 3.38
CA TRP A 108 13.77 2.11 4.29
C TRP A 108 15.04 2.75 4.85
N LEU A 109 15.87 3.38 4.00
CA LEU A 109 17.08 4.08 4.40
C LEU A 109 16.78 5.25 5.35
N CYS A 110 15.78 6.08 5.03
CA CYS A 110 15.38 7.20 5.88
C CYS A 110 14.90 6.77 7.29
N TRP A 111 14.33 5.57 7.40
CA TRP A 111 13.90 5.03 8.68
C TRP A 111 15.01 4.33 9.47
N ARG A 112 16.03 3.82 8.79
CA ARG A 112 17.21 3.19 9.40
C ARG A 112 18.26 4.18 9.87
N ASP A 113 18.30 5.37 9.27
CA ASP A 113 19.21 6.41 9.67
C ASP A 113 18.81 6.97 11.04
N SER A 114 19.59 6.59 12.06
CA SER A 114 19.40 7.00 13.44
C SER A 114 20.10 8.33 13.78
N GLU A 115 20.91 8.87 12.87
CA GLU A 115 21.72 10.05 13.11
C GLU A 115 20.91 11.35 13.13
N GLY A 116 20.54 11.79 14.34
CA GLY A 116 20.36 13.19 14.67
C GLY A 116 19.24 13.98 14.01
N GLY A 117 18.21 13.33 13.50
CA GLY A 117 17.03 14.07 13.00
C GLY A 117 17.20 14.75 11.64
N LYS A 118 18.33 14.63 10.96
CA LYS A 118 18.59 15.25 9.64
C LYS A 118 17.62 14.80 8.58
N LEU A 119 17.15 13.55 8.63
CA LEU A 119 16.21 12.97 7.66
C LEU A 119 14.75 12.96 8.13
N HIS A 120 14.42 13.67 9.22
CA HIS A 120 13.05 13.67 9.76
C HIS A 120 12.01 14.13 8.71
N THR A 121 12.28 15.21 8.01
CA THR A 121 11.37 15.72 6.96
C THR A 121 11.23 14.72 5.82
N SER A 122 12.33 14.18 5.30
CA SER A 122 12.32 13.16 4.24
C SER A 122 11.57 11.91 4.66
N ARG A 123 11.78 11.45 5.89
CA ARG A 123 11.04 10.33 6.49
C ARG A 123 9.54 10.58 6.51
N THR A 124 9.12 11.75 7.00
CA THR A 124 7.71 12.13 7.06
C THR A 124 7.10 12.20 5.66
N VAL A 125 7.74 12.90 4.74
CA VAL A 125 7.24 13.06 3.36
C VAL A 125 7.12 11.71 2.66
N LEU A 126 8.15 10.87 2.69
CA LEU A 126 8.11 9.55 2.07
C LEU A 126 7.03 8.66 2.68
N THR A 127 6.88 8.69 4.01
CA THR A 127 5.84 7.90 4.68
C THR A 127 4.43 8.34 4.27
N VAL A 128 4.18 9.65 4.18
CA VAL A 128 2.88 10.19 3.75
C VAL A 128 2.62 9.85 2.29
N ILE A 129 3.59 10.03 1.40
CA ILE A 129 3.45 9.68 -0.03
C ILE A 129 3.12 8.20 -0.19
N LEU A 130 3.88 7.32 0.46
CA LEU A 130 3.62 5.87 0.40
C LEU A 130 2.25 5.51 0.98
N ALA A 131 1.82 6.17 2.05
CA ALA A 131 0.50 5.95 2.62
C ALA A 131 -0.62 6.34 1.63
N VAL A 132 -0.49 7.48 0.96
CA VAL A 132 -1.44 7.90 -0.09
C VAL A 132 -1.48 6.88 -1.22
N ILE A 133 -0.32 6.39 -1.68
CA ILE A 133 -0.23 5.36 -2.72
C ILE A 133 -0.90 4.06 -2.27
N VAL A 134 -0.64 3.58 -1.05
CA VAL A 134 -1.22 2.34 -0.52
C VAL A 134 -2.74 2.48 -0.37
N TRP A 135 -3.24 3.58 0.18
CA TRP A 135 -4.67 3.84 0.29
C TRP A 135 -5.34 3.93 -1.07
N TRP A 136 -4.74 4.66 -2.02
CA TRP A 136 -5.24 4.75 -3.39
C TRP A 136 -5.37 3.37 -4.04
N ASN A 137 -4.28 2.58 -4.01
CA ASN A 137 -4.26 1.25 -4.60
C ASN A 137 -5.30 0.32 -3.97
N PHE A 138 -5.47 0.38 -2.65
CA PHE A 138 -6.45 -0.41 -1.93
C PHE A 138 -7.89 -0.02 -2.33
N LEU A 139 -8.23 1.26 -2.28
CA LEU A 139 -9.57 1.74 -2.61
C LEU A 139 -9.94 1.46 -4.06
N VAL A 140 -9.05 1.79 -5.00
CA VAL A 140 -9.29 1.54 -6.43
C VAL A 140 -9.38 0.04 -6.70
N GLY A 141 -8.50 -0.76 -6.13
CA GLY A 141 -8.55 -2.22 -6.26
C GLY A 141 -9.86 -2.80 -5.73
N HIS A 142 -10.34 -2.32 -4.58
CA HIS A 142 -11.61 -2.75 -4.01
C HIS A 142 -12.82 -2.37 -4.89
N VAL A 143 -12.86 -1.13 -5.39
CA VAL A 143 -13.92 -0.66 -6.29
C VAL A 143 -13.93 -1.46 -7.58
N LEU A 144 -12.77 -1.66 -8.22
CA LEU A 144 -12.67 -2.43 -9.46
C LEU A 144 -13.10 -3.89 -9.26
N ASN A 145 -12.69 -4.53 -8.17
CA ASN A 145 -13.09 -5.90 -7.86
C ASN A 145 -14.61 -6.04 -7.72
N ASN A 146 -15.26 -5.08 -7.05
CA ASN A 146 -16.72 -5.08 -6.88
C ASN A 146 -17.48 -4.82 -8.20
N ILE A 147 -16.98 -3.91 -9.04
CA ILE A 147 -17.63 -3.59 -10.33
C ILE A 147 -17.46 -4.75 -11.33
N LEU A 148 -16.28 -5.35 -11.37
CA LEU A 148 -15.96 -6.39 -12.36
C LEU A 148 -16.41 -7.79 -11.94
N GLY A 149 -16.94 -7.95 -10.72
CA GLY A 149 -17.39 -9.24 -10.22
C GLY A 149 -16.27 -10.29 -10.17
N LEU A 150 -15.05 -9.87 -9.85
CA LEU A 150 -13.85 -10.73 -9.81
C LEU A 150 -13.77 -11.59 -8.55
N GLY A 151 -14.87 -11.68 -7.79
CA GLY A 151 -15.03 -12.50 -6.59
C GLY A 151 -15.66 -13.86 -6.88
#